data_e0ba65b3279845f4df0e030665f77932
#
_entry.id   e0ba65b3279845f4df0e030665f77932
#
_cell.length_a   1.000
_cell.length_b   1.000
_cell.length_c   1.000
_cell.angle_alpha   90.00
_cell.angle_beta   90.00
_cell.angle_gamma   90.00
#
_symmetry.space_group_name_H-M   'P 1'
#
loop_
_entity.id
_entity.type
_entity.pdbx_description
1 polymer ?
#
loop_
_entity_poly.entity_id
_entity_poly.type
_entity_poly.pdbx_seq_one_letter_code
_entity_poly.pdbx_strand_id
1 'polypeptide(L)'
;MKSHNGDLVKRFGKYSIIKCKTCKFIHANPIPTNKELFSLYTNDFYKKIKPDYIHGNEKEIEYLDYTFNEKLDTIEKLLSSKSKRVLDIGSGPGFFLKRAKCRGWDVLGVEPSLAACNYSKKHNIPTIQKFFYEVDIKQIGKFDAIHIFDVLEHVNDPISILKKSYSLLKRGGIIVVEVPNDFNPLQKLAQ
;
A
#
# COMPACT_ATOMS: atom_id res chain seq x y z
N MET A 1 21.45 -9.04 -9.87
CA MET A 1 20.31 -9.69 -9.17
C MET A 1 20.46 -11.22 -9.29
N LYS A 2 20.18 -11.97 -8.21
CA LYS A 2 20.19 -13.46 -8.30
C LYS A 2 19.04 -13.90 -9.20
N SER A 3 19.27 -14.90 -10.04
CA SER A 3 18.21 -15.51 -10.87
C SER A 3 17.13 -16.12 -9.98
N HIS A 4 15.88 -15.77 -10.21
CA HIS A 4 14.73 -16.35 -9.54
C HIS A 4 14.21 -17.54 -10.36
N ASN A 5 14.24 -18.72 -9.79
CA ASN A 5 13.68 -19.94 -10.37
C ASN A 5 12.91 -20.73 -9.32
N GLY A 6 12.02 -21.59 -9.77
CA GLY A 6 11.18 -22.36 -8.85
C GLY A 6 10.17 -23.24 -9.55
N ASP A 7 9.32 -23.87 -8.75
CA ASP A 7 8.28 -24.76 -9.25
C ASP A 7 7.10 -23.93 -9.77
N LEU A 8 6.62 -24.28 -10.95
CA LEU A 8 5.50 -23.58 -11.60
C LEU A 8 4.21 -23.81 -10.79
N VAL A 9 3.51 -22.72 -10.47
CA VAL A 9 2.18 -22.75 -9.83
C VAL A 9 1.10 -22.51 -10.88
N LYS A 10 1.25 -21.45 -11.70
CA LYS A 10 0.28 -21.06 -12.73
C LYS A 10 0.96 -20.22 -13.82
N ARG A 11 0.42 -20.26 -15.05
CA ARG A 11 0.83 -19.35 -16.14
C ARG A 11 -0.22 -18.25 -16.33
N PHE A 12 0.24 -17.03 -16.56
CA PHE A 12 -0.62 -15.87 -16.81
C PHE A 12 0.05 -14.96 -17.85
N GLY A 13 -0.40 -15.04 -19.08
CA GLY A 13 0.20 -14.32 -20.19
C GLY A 13 1.69 -14.63 -20.34
N LYS A 14 2.52 -13.59 -20.32
CA LYS A 14 3.99 -13.72 -20.37
C LYS A 14 4.63 -14.09 -19.03
N TYR A 15 3.87 -14.10 -17.95
CA TYR A 15 4.35 -14.40 -16.61
C TYR A 15 4.04 -15.84 -16.20
N SER A 16 4.96 -16.43 -15.44
CA SER A 16 4.74 -17.65 -14.70
C SER A 16 4.71 -17.33 -13.21
N ILE A 17 3.69 -17.75 -12.50
CA ILE A 17 3.69 -17.70 -11.05
C ILE A 17 4.49 -18.90 -10.56
N ILE A 18 5.54 -18.65 -9.79
CA ILE A 18 6.44 -19.70 -9.30
C ILE A 18 6.54 -19.69 -7.79
N LYS A 19 6.68 -20.89 -7.20
CA LYS A 19 7.17 -21.05 -5.83
C LYS A 19 8.70 -20.97 -5.87
N CYS A 20 9.23 -19.79 -5.59
CA CYS A 20 10.64 -19.48 -5.82
C CYS A 20 11.56 -20.22 -4.84
N LYS A 21 12.55 -20.91 -5.39
CA LYS A 21 13.59 -21.61 -4.60
C LYS A 21 14.63 -20.66 -4.03
N THR A 22 14.77 -19.46 -4.62
CA THR A 22 15.75 -18.44 -4.22
C THR A 22 15.27 -17.61 -3.03
N CYS A 23 14.09 -16.96 -3.15
CA CYS A 23 13.55 -16.07 -2.12
C CYS A 23 12.51 -16.73 -1.20
N LYS A 24 12.05 -17.94 -1.53
CA LYS A 24 11.04 -18.74 -0.82
C LYS A 24 9.60 -18.19 -0.89
N PHE A 25 9.38 -17.10 -1.62
CA PHE A 25 8.06 -16.54 -1.88
C PHE A 25 7.42 -17.12 -3.16
N ILE A 26 6.11 -16.98 -3.26
CA ILE A 26 5.38 -17.20 -4.52
C ILE A 26 5.29 -15.84 -5.22
N HIS A 27 5.77 -15.76 -6.45
CA HIS A 27 5.76 -14.50 -7.21
C HIS A 27 5.77 -14.73 -8.72
N ALA A 28 5.52 -13.66 -9.47
CA ALA A 28 5.64 -13.66 -10.92
C ALA A 28 7.10 -13.82 -11.39
N ASN A 29 7.32 -14.59 -12.45
CA ASN A 29 8.60 -14.73 -13.13
C ASN A 29 8.39 -14.65 -14.66
N PRO A 30 9.04 -13.71 -15.37
CA PRO A 30 9.98 -12.72 -14.85
C PRO A 30 9.32 -11.75 -13.87
N ILE A 31 10.10 -11.13 -12.98
CA ILE A 31 9.62 -10.05 -12.11
C ILE A 31 9.27 -8.85 -13.01
N PRO A 32 8.09 -8.24 -12.86
CA PRO A 32 7.72 -7.06 -13.63
C PRO A 32 8.75 -5.95 -13.50
N THR A 33 9.03 -5.26 -14.58
CA THR A 33 9.96 -4.12 -14.56
C THR A 33 9.32 -2.90 -13.87
N ASN A 34 10.15 -1.98 -13.34
CA ASN A 34 9.64 -0.71 -12.80
C ASN A 34 8.84 0.07 -13.84
N LYS A 35 9.18 -0.01 -15.13
CA LYS A 35 8.45 0.65 -16.22
C LYS A 35 7.04 0.06 -16.40
N GLU A 36 6.89 -1.25 -16.28
CA GLU A 36 5.59 -1.92 -16.35
C GLU A 36 4.72 -1.56 -15.15
N LEU A 37 5.29 -1.59 -13.94
CA LEU A 37 4.59 -1.16 -12.73
C LEU A 37 4.23 0.32 -12.77
N PHE A 38 5.11 1.16 -13.30
CA PHE A 38 4.84 2.58 -13.51
C PHE A 38 3.62 2.79 -14.41
N SER A 39 3.62 2.18 -15.60
CA SER A 39 2.48 2.28 -16.53
C SER A 39 1.18 1.78 -15.92
N LEU A 40 1.26 0.64 -15.21
CA LEU A 40 0.12 0.03 -14.57
C LEU A 40 -0.55 0.98 -13.55
N TYR A 41 0.21 1.48 -12.59
CA TYR A 41 -0.36 2.26 -11.49
C TYR A 41 -0.63 3.72 -11.80
N THR A 42 0.13 4.35 -12.72
CA THR A 42 -0.14 5.73 -13.11
C THR A 42 -1.28 5.86 -14.13
N ASN A 43 -1.43 4.90 -15.03
CA ASN A 43 -2.31 5.04 -16.19
C ASN A 43 -3.48 4.05 -16.22
N ASP A 44 -3.22 2.78 -15.90
CA ASP A 44 -4.16 1.70 -16.24
C ASP A 44 -5.03 1.25 -15.07
N PHE A 45 -4.52 1.31 -13.83
CA PHE A 45 -5.20 0.72 -12.68
C PHE A 45 -6.62 1.26 -12.50
N TYR A 46 -6.77 2.58 -12.35
CA TYR A 46 -8.08 3.23 -12.14
C TYR A 46 -8.87 3.45 -13.43
N LYS A 47 -8.28 3.23 -14.61
CA LYS A 47 -8.98 3.43 -15.88
C LYS A 47 -9.45 2.15 -16.54
N LYS A 48 -8.66 1.06 -16.40
CA LYS A 48 -8.89 -0.19 -17.13
C LYS A 48 -9.11 -1.39 -16.22
N ILE A 49 -8.36 -1.48 -15.09
CA ILE A 49 -8.38 -2.67 -14.24
C ILE A 49 -9.48 -2.57 -13.19
N LYS A 50 -9.56 -1.45 -12.51
CA LYS A 50 -10.59 -1.17 -11.50
C LYS A 50 -11.22 0.21 -11.71
N PRO A 51 -11.95 0.42 -12.83
CA PRO A 51 -12.51 1.75 -13.17
C PRO A 51 -13.49 2.24 -12.10
N ASP A 52 -14.23 1.33 -11.48
CA ASP A 52 -15.23 1.65 -10.46
C ASP A 52 -14.67 1.63 -9.03
N TYR A 53 -13.35 1.51 -8.84
CA TYR A 53 -12.73 1.34 -7.52
C TYR A 53 -13.11 2.47 -6.55
N ILE A 54 -13.00 3.72 -6.98
CA ILE A 54 -13.31 4.87 -6.12
C ILE A 54 -14.79 4.89 -5.78
N HIS A 55 -15.65 4.77 -6.79
CA HIS A 55 -17.10 4.81 -6.61
C HIS A 55 -17.63 3.59 -5.84
N GLY A 56 -17.06 2.41 -6.06
CA GLY A 56 -17.39 1.21 -5.30
C GLY A 56 -17.09 1.39 -3.82
N ASN A 57 -15.90 1.90 -3.49
CA ASN A 57 -15.52 2.18 -2.10
C ASN A 57 -16.38 3.29 -1.46
N GLU A 58 -16.85 4.28 -2.23
CA GLU A 58 -17.79 5.28 -1.70
C GLU A 58 -19.12 4.66 -1.29
N LYS A 59 -19.61 3.66 -2.02
CA LYS A 59 -20.83 2.94 -1.65
C LYS A 59 -20.65 2.08 -0.39
N GLU A 60 -19.45 1.61 -0.16
CA GLU A 60 -19.09 0.77 1.00
C GLU A 60 -18.42 1.58 2.12
N ILE A 61 -18.60 2.91 2.12
CA ILE A 61 -17.85 3.79 3.02
C ILE A 61 -18.09 3.48 4.50
N GLU A 62 -19.29 3.05 4.89
CA GLU A 62 -19.60 2.68 6.27
C GLU A 62 -18.79 1.46 6.72
N TYR A 63 -18.66 0.44 5.86
CA TYR A 63 -17.85 -0.74 6.14
C TYR A 63 -16.36 -0.38 6.20
N LEU A 64 -15.88 0.44 5.26
CA LEU A 64 -14.50 0.92 5.26
C LEU A 64 -14.18 1.75 6.50
N ASP A 65 -15.08 2.64 6.89
CA ASP A 65 -14.93 3.46 8.09
C ASP A 65 -14.87 2.60 9.36
N TYR A 66 -15.65 1.53 9.43
CA TYR A 66 -15.57 0.57 10.52
C TYR A 66 -14.20 -0.09 10.58
N THR A 67 -13.73 -0.67 9.47
CA THR A 67 -12.43 -1.35 9.40
C THR A 67 -11.25 -0.40 9.67
N PHE A 68 -11.31 0.83 9.16
CA PHE A 68 -10.29 1.84 9.43
C PHE A 68 -10.28 2.31 10.88
N ASN A 69 -11.44 2.38 11.53
CA ASN A 69 -11.52 2.68 12.95
C ASN A 69 -10.84 1.60 13.79
N GLU A 70 -11.10 0.31 13.53
CA GLU A 70 -10.43 -0.79 14.25
C GLU A 70 -8.90 -0.74 14.09
N LYS A 71 -8.42 -0.43 12.86
CA LYS A 71 -6.99 -0.24 12.60
C LYS A 71 -6.44 0.95 13.41
N LEU A 72 -7.12 2.09 13.38
CA LEU A 72 -6.72 3.29 14.12
C LEU A 72 -6.76 3.07 15.63
N ASP A 73 -7.75 2.35 16.16
CA ASP A 73 -7.82 1.98 17.57
C ASP A 73 -6.60 1.13 17.99
N THR A 74 -6.22 0.18 17.13
CA THR A 74 -5.04 -0.66 17.37
C THR A 74 -3.76 0.18 17.33
N ILE A 75 -3.62 1.06 16.35
CA ILE A 75 -2.49 1.99 16.22
C ILE A 75 -2.40 2.87 17.47
N GLU A 76 -3.50 3.48 17.87
CA GLU A 76 -3.56 4.39 19.02
C GLU A 76 -3.24 3.70 20.36
N LYS A 77 -3.65 2.44 20.54
CA LYS A 77 -3.31 1.63 21.72
C LYS A 77 -1.82 1.30 21.80
N LEU A 78 -1.16 1.11 20.65
CA LEU A 78 0.26 0.74 20.60
C LEU A 78 1.19 1.95 20.68
N LEU A 79 0.70 3.15 20.36
CA LEU A 79 1.51 4.36 20.43
C LEU A 79 1.55 4.94 21.82
N SER A 80 2.77 5.22 22.31
CA SER A 80 2.99 5.96 23.56
C SER A 80 2.94 7.48 23.38
N SER A 81 2.99 7.96 22.14
CA SER A 81 3.03 9.38 21.79
C SER A 81 1.63 10.01 21.80
N LYS A 82 1.53 11.25 22.33
CA LYS A 82 0.33 12.07 22.18
C LYS A 82 0.25 12.74 20.78
N SER A 83 1.37 12.82 20.07
CA SER A 83 1.41 13.29 18.69
C SER A 83 0.82 12.22 17.79
N LYS A 84 0.01 12.63 16.80
CA LYS A 84 -0.70 11.72 15.89
C LYS A 84 -0.40 12.13 14.45
N ARG A 85 0.73 11.68 13.92
CA ARG A 85 1.09 11.92 12.52
C ARG A 85 1.27 10.61 11.78
N VAL A 86 0.52 10.41 10.69
CA VAL A 86 0.54 9.18 9.91
C VAL A 86 0.91 9.41 8.46
N LEU A 87 1.75 8.52 7.92
CA LEU A 87 2.04 8.39 6.50
C LEU A 87 1.34 7.15 5.98
N ASP A 88 0.61 7.30 4.87
CA ASP A 88 0.00 6.19 4.15
C ASP A 88 0.70 6.01 2.80
N ILE A 89 1.38 4.87 2.63
CA ILE A 89 2.14 4.54 1.42
C ILE A 89 1.23 3.72 0.51
N GLY A 90 1.02 4.20 -0.73
CA GLY A 90 0.00 3.66 -1.62
C GLY A 90 -1.40 4.06 -1.17
N SER A 91 -1.56 5.32 -0.76
CA SER A 91 -2.79 5.80 -0.09
C SER A 91 -4.06 5.74 -0.96
N GLY A 92 -3.92 5.45 -2.25
CA GLY A 92 -5.04 5.47 -3.17
C GLY A 92 -5.83 6.79 -3.10
N PRO A 93 -7.17 6.74 -3.10
CA PRO A 93 -8.02 7.92 -2.95
C PRO A 93 -7.98 8.57 -1.56
N GLY A 94 -7.27 7.97 -0.60
CA GLY A 94 -7.09 8.54 0.74
C GLY A 94 -8.23 8.26 1.72
N PHE A 95 -9.02 7.21 1.54
CA PHE A 95 -10.12 6.87 2.45
C PHE A 95 -9.65 6.63 3.89
N PHE A 96 -8.58 5.85 4.09
CA PHE A 96 -7.96 5.67 5.40
C PHE A 96 -7.50 7.00 6.00
N LEU A 97 -6.80 7.83 5.21
CA LEU A 97 -6.32 9.13 5.67
C LEU A 97 -7.46 10.10 6.00
N LYS A 98 -8.56 10.06 5.26
CA LYS A 98 -9.76 10.83 5.57
C LYS A 98 -10.30 10.45 6.94
N ARG A 99 -10.36 9.15 7.26
CA ARG A 99 -10.79 8.66 8.56
C ARG A 99 -9.83 9.03 9.67
N ALA A 100 -8.52 8.87 9.46
CA ALA A 100 -7.48 9.28 10.41
C ALA A 100 -7.56 10.78 10.71
N LYS A 101 -7.76 11.62 9.68
CA LYS A 101 -7.93 13.08 9.83
C LYS A 101 -9.14 13.43 10.68
N CYS A 102 -10.28 12.75 10.52
CA CYS A 102 -11.46 12.93 11.37
C CYS A 102 -11.19 12.59 12.84
N ARG A 103 -10.18 11.76 13.13
CA ARG A 103 -9.73 11.42 14.49
C ARG A 103 -8.60 12.33 15.02
N GLY A 104 -8.32 13.42 14.30
CA GLY A 104 -7.33 14.43 14.71
C GLY A 104 -5.89 14.08 14.36
N TRP A 105 -5.66 13.16 13.42
CA TRP A 105 -4.32 12.86 12.91
C TRP A 105 -3.86 13.91 11.90
N ASP A 106 -2.58 14.30 11.96
CA ASP A 106 -1.87 14.92 10.84
C ASP A 106 -1.55 13.83 9.82
N VAL A 107 -2.04 13.97 8.60
CA VAL A 107 -2.05 12.92 7.61
C VAL A 107 -1.25 13.30 6.37
N LEU A 108 -0.53 12.34 5.79
CA LEU A 108 0.14 12.48 4.51
C LEU A 108 0.00 11.18 3.71
N GLY A 109 -0.40 11.28 2.45
CA GLY A 109 -0.42 10.17 1.51
C GLY A 109 0.76 10.21 0.53
N VAL A 110 1.14 9.05 0.03
CA VAL A 110 2.01 8.90 -1.14
C VAL A 110 1.32 7.94 -2.11
N GLU A 111 1.02 8.41 -3.32
CA GLU A 111 0.23 7.68 -4.31
C GLU A 111 0.69 8.05 -5.72
N PRO A 112 1.04 7.11 -6.60
CA PRO A 112 1.48 7.44 -7.96
C PRO A 112 0.34 7.80 -8.92
N SER A 113 -0.89 7.36 -8.67
CA SER A 113 -2.03 7.59 -9.58
C SER A 113 -2.54 9.02 -9.53
N LEU A 114 -2.57 9.68 -10.69
CA LEU A 114 -3.18 11.00 -10.82
C LEU A 114 -4.68 10.99 -10.46
N ALA A 115 -5.41 9.95 -10.85
CA ALA A 115 -6.84 9.85 -10.58
C ALA A 115 -7.13 9.81 -9.07
N ALA A 116 -6.39 8.98 -8.34
CA ALA A 116 -6.49 8.86 -6.89
C ALA A 116 -6.06 10.15 -6.18
N CYS A 117 -4.94 10.75 -6.60
CA CYS A 117 -4.48 12.04 -6.04
C CYS A 117 -5.47 13.17 -6.27
N ASN A 118 -6.13 13.23 -7.43
CA ASN A 118 -7.17 14.22 -7.70
C ASN A 118 -8.38 14.03 -6.78
N TYR A 119 -8.76 12.80 -6.49
CA TYR A 119 -9.80 12.50 -5.52
C TYR A 119 -9.39 12.94 -4.10
N SER A 120 -8.20 12.56 -3.65
CA SER A 120 -7.64 12.99 -2.34
C SER A 120 -7.64 14.51 -2.19
N LYS A 121 -7.21 15.23 -3.25
CA LYS A 121 -7.19 16.70 -3.26
C LYS A 121 -8.58 17.31 -3.08
N LYS A 122 -9.60 16.77 -3.77
CA LYS A 122 -11.00 17.21 -3.61
C LYS A 122 -11.52 17.05 -2.17
N HIS A 123 -10.98 16.09 -1.43
CA HIS A 123 -11.34 15.81 -0.04
C HIS A 123 -10.36 16.43 0.98
N ASN A 124 -9.47 17.33 0.53
CA ASN A 124 -8.48 18.00 1.38
C ASN A 124 -7.54 17.03 2.10
N ILE A 125 -7.18 15.92 1.46
CA ILE A 125 -6.18 14.96 1.94
C ILE A 125 -4.84 15.26 1.26
N PRO A 126 -3.81 15.72 2.01
CA PRO A 126 -2.49 16.00 1.45
C PRO A 126 -1.87 14.70 0.94
N THR A 127 -1.51 14.67 -0.36
CA THR A 127 -0.96 13.50 -1.02
C THR A 127 0.15 13.91 -1.98
N ILE A 128 1.29 13.22 -1.90
CA ILE A 128 2.42 13.36 -2.82
C ILE A 128 2.20 12.41 -3.98
N GLN A 129 2.06 12.95 -5.21
CA GLN A 129 1.91 12.14 -6.41
C GLN A 129 3.25 11.60 -6.89
N LYS A 130 3.72 10.53 -6.28
CA LYS A 130 4.97 9.83 -6.61
C LYS A 130 4.90 8.36 -6.19
N PHE A 131 5.75 7.53 -6.77
CA PHE A 131 6.10 6.28 -6.11
C PHE A 131 6.89 6.55 -4.84
N PHE A 132 6.70 5.74 -3.80
CA PHE A 132 7.35 5.99 -2.52
C PHE A 132 8.89 5.94 -2.61
N TYR A 133 9.47 5.13 -3.49
CA TYR A 133 10.92 5.11 -3.69
C TYR A 133 11.49 6.44 -4.24
N GLU A 134 10.67 7.27 -4.91
CA GLU A 134 11.06 8.57 -5.46
C GLU A 134 10.94 9.72 -4.45
N VAL A 135 10.24 9.50 -3.32
CA VAL A 135 10.01 10.55 -2.32
C VAL A 135 11.31 10.89 -1.61
N ASP A 136 11.66 12.17 -1.55
CA ASP A 136 12.73 12.66 -0.70
C ASP A 136 12.27 12.69 0.77
N ILE A 137 12.77 11.78 1.56
CA ILE A 137 12.39 11.62 2.97
C ILE A 137 12.77 12.81 3.85
N LYS A 138 13.75 13.62 3.42
CA LYS A 138 14.16 14.82 4.17
C LYS A 138 13.08 15.91 4.16
N GLN A 139 12.20 15.91 3.15
CA GLN A 139 11.17 16.92 2.97
C GLN A 139 9.87 16.61 3.73
N ILE A 140 9.65 15.37 4.13
CA ILE A 140 8.35 14.96 4.71
C ILE A 140 8.39 14.75 6.23
N GLY A 141 9.57 14.81 6.84
CA GLY A 141 9.73 14.66 8.30
C GLY A 141 9.47 13.25 8.82
N LYS A 142 9.16 13.15 10.12
CA LYS A 142 8.98 11.89 10.83
C LYS A 142 7.51 11.67 11.21
N PHE A 143 7.12 10.39 11.37
CA PHE A 143 5.77 9.94 11.62
C PHE A 143 5.67 9.09 12.88
N ASP A 144 4.52 9.13 13.54
CA ASP A 144 4.21 8.26 14.69
C ASP A 144 3.74 6.89 14.17
N ALA A 145 3.03 6.87 13.03
CA ALA A 145 2.61 5.65 12.37
C ALA A 145 2.88 5.71 10.86
N ILE A 146 3.20 4.58 10.26
CA ILE A 146 3.26 4.40 8.82
C ILE A 146 2.35 3.23 8.46
N HIS A 147 1.40 3.48 7.58
CA HIS A 147 0.45 2.50 7.06
C HIS A 147 0.86 2.07 5.66
N ILE A 148 0.83 0.77 5.39
CA ILE A 148 1.17 0.16 4.09
C ILE A 148 0.14 -0.95 3.85
N PHE A 149 -0.86 -0.67 3.02
CA PHE A 149 -1.99 -1.55 2.77
C PHE A 149 -2.03 -1.95 1.30
N ASP A 150 -1.96 -3.25 1.02
CA ASP A 150 -1.96 -3.82 -0.35
C ASP A 150 -0.92 -3.15 -1.28
N VAL A 151 0.32 -2.99 -0.81
CA VAL A 151 1.41 -2.36 -1.57
C VAL A 151 2.62 -3.27 -1.71
N LEU A 152 3.02 -3.98 -0.64
CA LEU A 152 4.30 -4.71 -0.63
C LEU A 152 4.33 -5.86 -1.64
N GLU A 153 3.20 -6.47 -1.97
CA GLU A 153 3.05 -7.48 -3.00
C GLU A 153 3.21 -6.92 -4.42
N HIS A 154 3.12 -5.60 -4.57
CA HIS A 154 3.16 -4.90 -5.86
C HIS A 154 4.50 -4.23 -6.15
N VAL A 155 5.47 -4.32 -5.25
CA VAL A 155 6.78 -3.69 -5.41
C VAL A 155 7.90 -4.72 -5.65
N ASN A 156 8.91 -4.32 -6.41
CA ASN A 156 10.04 -5.21 -6.73
C ASN A 156 11.01 -5.41 -5.57
N ASP A 157 11.09 -4.46 -4.65
CA ASP A 157 11.98 -4.50 -3.49
C ASP A 157 11.23 -4.04 -2.22
N PRO A 158 10.40 -4.93 -1.62
CA PRO A 158 9.67 -4.61 -0.40
C PRO A 158 10.59 -4.32 0.78
N ILE A 159 11.78 -4.90 0.81
CA ILE A 159 12.76 -4.66 1.90
C ILE A 159 13.24 -3.21 1.88
N SER A 160 13.54 -2.65 0.70
CA SER A 160 13.91 -1.23 0.57
C SER A 160 12.77 -0.30 1.00
N ILE A 161 11.52 -0.64 0.65
CA ILE A 161 10.34 0.12 1.12
C ILE A 161 10.27 0.12 2.64
N LEU A 162 10.37 -1.05 3.28
CA LEU A 162 10.33 -1.17 4.74
C LEU A 162 11.48 -0.44 5.44
N LYS A 163 12.71 -0.54 4.92
CA LYS A 163 13.87 0.20 5.45
C LYS A 163 13.68 1.71 5.35
N LYS A 164 13.20 2.18 4.20
CA LYS A 164 12.90 3.60 3.99
C LYS A 164 11.78 4.07 4.93
N SER A 165 10.73 3.28 5.09
CA SER A 165 9.65 3.55 6.04
C SER A 165 10.17 3.61 7.48
N TYR A 166 10.96 2.62 7.90
CA TYR A 166 11.56 2.61 9.24
C TYR A 166 12.37 3.88 9.52
N SER A 167 13.13 4.37 8.52
CA SER A 167 13.90 5.60 8.64
C SER A 167 13.04 6.86 8.83
N LEU A 168 11.74 6.80 8.53
CA LEU A 168 10.76 7.89 8.71
C LEU A 168 10.01 7.82 10.03
N LEU A 169 10.18 6.77 10.83
CA LEU A 169 9.53 6.68 12.13
C LEU A 169 10.18 7.61 13.17
N LYS A 170 9.36 8.17 14.03
CA LYS A 170 9.80 8.70 15.31
C LYS A 170 10.21 7.55 16.25
N ARG A 171 10.92 7.86 17.34
CA ARG A 171 11.21 6.87 18.39
C ARG A 171 9.89 6.39 18.99
N GLY A 172 9.69 5.06 19.03
CA GLY A 172 8.44 4.43 19.48
C GLY A 172 7.30 4.48 18.47
N GLY A 173 7.57 4.92 17.24
CA GLY A 173 6.62 4.84 16.14
C GLY A 173 6.48 3.42 15.59
N ILE A 174 5.39 3.16 14.88
CA ILE A 174 5.02 1.83 14.37
C ILE A 174 4.80 1.82 12.86
N ILE A 175 5.06 0.67 12.25
CA ILE A 175 4.65 0.37 10.86
C ILE A 175 3.53 -0.66 10.92
N VAL A 176 2.43 -0.36 10.25
CA VAL A 176 1.31 -1.30 10.05
C VAL A 176 1.35 -1.75 8.60
N VAL A 177 1.47 -3.06 8.40
CA VAL A 177 1.51 -3.68 7.08
C VAL A 177 0.35 -4.63 6.95
N GLU A 178 -0.37 -4.53 5.85
CA GLU A 178 -1.42 -5.47 5.48
C GLU A 178 -1.20 -5.91 4.02
N VAL A 179 -1.26 -7.21 3.78
CA VAL A 179 -1.15 -7.82 2.46
C VAL A 179 -2.19 -8.92 2.32
N PRO A 180 -2.69 -9.21 1.10
CA PRO A 180 -3.64 -10.28 0.87
C PRO A 180 -3.05 -11.64 1.28
N ASN A 181 -3.87 -12.49 1.89
CA ASN A 181 -3.50 -13.88 2.18
C ASN A 181 -4.23 -14.84 1.22
N ASP A 182 -3.83 -14.85 -0.05
CA ASP A 182 -4.45 -15.66 -1.11
C ASP A 182 -4.22 -17.16 -0.98
N PHE A 183 -3.39 -17.60 -0.04
CA PHE A 183 -3.04 -19.01 0.16
C PHE A 183 -3.63 -19.58 1.47
N ASN A 184 -4.57 -18.88 2.09
CA ASN A 184 -5.23 -19.40 3.29
C ASN A 184 -6.12 -20.61 2.96
N PRO A 185 -6.38 -21.51 3.93
CA PRO A 185 -7.13 -22.74 3.69
C PRO A 185 -8.56 -22.51 3.14
N LEU A 186 -9.24 -21.43 3.56
CA LEU A 186 -10.60 -21.14 3.11
C LEU A 186 -10.63 -20.75 1.63
N GLN A 187 -9.68 -19.93 1.17
CA GLN A 187 -9.58 -19.59 -0.25
C GLN A 187 -9.20 -20.79 -1.12
N LYS A 188 -8.41 -21.75 -0.59
CA LYS A 188 -8.12 -22.99 -1.30
C LYS A 188 -9.34 -23.90 -1.48
N LEU A 189 -10.33 -23.80 -0.58
CA LEU A 189 -11.59 -24.53 -0.71
C LEU A 189 -12.59 -23.85 -1.65
N ALA A 190 -12.42 -22.54 -1.93
CA ALA A 190 -13.28 -21.76 -2.79
C ALA A 190 -12.82 -21.70 -4.26
N GLN A 191 -11.66 -22.27 -4.60
CA GLN A 191 -11.09 -22.38 -5.96
C GLN A 191 -11.36 -23.76 -6.56
#